data_804c94a79f532e341e0b8e4710a614bf
#
_entry.id   804c94a79f532e341e0b8e4710a614bf
#
_cell.length_a   1.000
_cell.length_b   1.000
_cell.length_c   1.000
_cell.angle_alpha   90.00
_cell.angle_beta   90.00
_cell.angle_gamma   90.00
#
_symmetry.space_group_name_H-M   'P 1'
#
loop_
_entity.id
_entity.type
_entity.pdbx_description
1 polymer ?
#
loop_
_entity_poly.entity_id
_entity_poly.type
_entity_poly.pdbx_seq_one_letter_code
_entity_poly.pdbx_strand_id
1 'polypeptide(L)'
;MIEVRNLSKQYNDKTVVNDVSLQIKKGKITSFIGPNGAGKSTALSMITRLMKRDRGEVFIEGKELESWDKKELSKKIAILKQSNNINIRLTIRELVSFGRFPYCDGKLKKEDIRFVEEAIEYMRLTDIQDKYLDELSGGQRQRAYIAMVIAQGTEYIFLDEPLNNLDMNNSVQMMKVLRKLCDDLGKTIILVMHDINFTSCYSDYIICLKNGVIAKEGTVDEIINKETLENIYEMDFKVEEIDGNKISIYF
;
A
#
# COMPACT_ATOMS: atom_id res chain seq x y z
N MET A 1 11.13 -11.18 -1.83
CA MET A 1 9.83 -11.87 -1.98
C MET A 1 9.19 -11.99 -0.61
N ILE A 2 7.89 -11.76 -0.53
CA ILE A 2 7.10 -12.04 0.69
C ILE A 2 6.24 -13.26 0.40
N GLU A 3 6.22 -14.20 1.33
CA GLU A 3 5.42 -15.42 1.26
C GLU A 3 4.48 -15.48 2.47
N VAL A 4 3.23 -15.77 2.22
CA VAL A 4 2.17 -15.90 3.23
C VAL A 4 1.59 -17.31 3.14
N ARG A 5 1.47 -18.01 4.26
CA ARG A 5 0.97 -19.38 4.35
C ARG A 5 -0.15 -19.50 5.36
N ASN A 6 -1.32 -19.94 4.93
CA ASN A 6 -2.49 -20.30 5.75
C ASN A 6 -2.89 -19.20 6.77
N LEU A 7 -2.79 -17.93 6.36
CA LEU A 7 -3.04 -16.77 7.21
C LEU A 7 -4.51 -16.67 7.59
N SER A 8 -4.81 -16.60 8.89
CA SER A 8 -6.18 -16.52 9.38
C SER A 8 -6.33 -15.55 10.53
N LYS A 9 -7.51 -14.88 10.56
CA LYS A 9 -7.92 -13.95 11.62
C LYS A 9 -9.40 -14.06 11.90
N GLN A 10 -9.72 -14.20 13.20
CA GLN A 10 -11.08 -14.23 13.70
C GLN A 10 -11.28 -13.12 14.73
N TYR A 11 -12.44 -12.46 14.70
CA TYR A 11 -12.90 -11.55 15.73
C TYR A 11 -14.21 -12.09 16.30
N ASN A 12 -14.20 -12.44 17.57
CA ASN A 12 -15.30 -13.16 18.22
C ASN A 12 -15.70 -14.39 17.36
N ASP A 13 -16.93 -14.45 16.88
CA ASP A 13 -17.43 -15.56 16.06
C ASP A 13 -17.28 -15.33 14.54
N LYS A 14 -16.72 -14.17 14.12
CA LYS A 14 -16.58 -13.84 12.70
C LYS A 14 -15.13 -14.04 12.22
N THR A 15 -14.94 -14.99 11.31
CA THR A 15 -13.67 -15.13 10.57
C THR A 15 -13.60 -14.05 9.48
N VAL A 16 -12.59 -13.18 9.55
CA VAL A 16 -12.40 -12.05 8.62
C VAL A 16 -11.36 -12.38 7.56
N VAL A 17 -10.36 -13.18 7.89
CA VAL A 17 -9.39 -13.75 6.95
C VAL A 17 -9.30 -15.23 7.26
N ASN A 18 -9.43 -16.07 6.25
CA ASN A 18 -9.53 -17.51 6.39
C ASN A 18 -8.60 -18.23 5.40
N ASP A 19 -7.54 -18.82 5.92
CA ASP A 19 -6.62 -19.70 5.17
C ASP A 19 -6.01 -19.05 3.91
N VAL A 20 -5.63 -17.78 4.03
CA VAL A 20 -5.05 -17.01 2.92
C VAL A 20 -3.57 -17.37 2.74
N SER A 21 -3.23 -17.86 1.54
CA SER A 21 -1.85 -18.15 1.13
C SER A 21 -1.55 -17.41 -0.18
N LEU A 22 -0.45 -16.64 -0.24
CA LEU A 22 -0.08 -15.84 -1.41
C LEU A 22 1.42 -15.56 -1.46
N GLN A 23 1.87 -15.09 -2.62
CA GLN A 23 3.25 -14.63 -2.81
C GLN A 23 3.28 -13.23 -3.43
N ILE A 24 4.11 -12.35 -2.86
CA ILE A 24 4.35 -11.00 -3.39
C ILE A 24 5.73 -10.97 -4.04
N LYS A 25 5.76 -10.74 -5.34
CA LYS A 25 6.99 -10.68 -6.14
C LYS A 25 7.72 -9.36 -5.92
N LYS A 26 9.06 -9.39 -5.86
CA LYS A 26 9.90 -8.19 -5.76
C LYS A 26 9.80 -7.31 -6.99
N GLY A 27 9.94 -6.00 -6.80
CA GLY A 27 10.00 -5.01 -7.88
C GLY A 27 8.71 -4.96 -8.70
N LYS A 28 7.57 -5.22 -8.07
CA LYS A 28 6.24 -5.22 -8.69
C LYS A 28 5.25 -4.46 -7.83
N ILE A 29 4.20 -3.93 -8.48
CA ILE A 29 3.02 -3.41 -7.79
C ILE A 29 1.99 -4.52 -7.70
N THR A 30 1.66 -4.94 -6.48
CA THR A 30 0.60 -5.92 -6.18
C THR A 30 -0.56 -5.21 -5.51
N SER A 31 -1.76 -5.31 -6.09
CA SER A 31 -2.97 -4.70 -5.53
C SER A 31 -3.92 -5.75 -4.97
N PHE A 32 -4.41 -5.49 -3.76
CA PHE A 32 -5.50 -6.22 -3.13
C PHE A 32 -6.81 -5.51 -3.49
N ILE A 33 -7.74 -6.22 -4.15
CA ILE A 33 -9.08 -5.73 -4.48
C ILE A 33 -10.16 -6.65 -3.90
N GLY A 34 -11.41 -6.19 -3.95
CA GLY A 34 -12.59 -6.94 -3.49
C GLY A 34 -13.56 -6.05 -2.72
N PRO A 35 -14.75 -6.55 -2.38
CA PRO A 35 -15.79 -5.81 -1.68
C PRO A 35 -15.34 -5.25 -0.32
N ASN A 36 -16.09 -4.29 0.21
CA ASN A 36 -15.88 -3.83 1.58
C ASN A 36 -16.11 -4.98 2.57
N GLY A 37 -15.23 -5.07 3.56
CA GLY A 37 -15.26 -6.18 4.53
C GLY A 37 -14.68 -7.50 4.03
N ALA A 38 -14.11 -7.58 2.82
CA ALA A 38 -13.49 -8.80 2.29
C ALA A 38 -12.20 -9.25 3.00
N GLY A 39 -11.67 -8.45 3.95
CA GLY A 39 -10.48 -8.80 4.73
C GLY A 39 -9.18 -8.19 4.23
N LYS A 40 -9.19 -7.33 3.20
CA LYS A 40 -8.00 -6.74 2.57
C LYS A 40 -7.05 -6.04 3.56
N SER A 41 -7.53 -5.02 4.26
CA SER A 41 -6.72 -4.25 5.24
C SER A 41 -6.32 -5.10 6.45
N THR A 42 -7.13 -6.10 6.83
CA THR A 42 -6.80 -7.06 7.88
C THR A 42 -5.64 -7.96 7.44
N ALA A 43 -5.70 -8.52 6.23
CA ALA A 43 -4.61 -9.32 5.65
C ALA A 43 -3.32 -8.50 5.56
N LEU A 44 -3.39 -7.28 5.01
CA LEU A 44 -2.25 -6.36 4.94
C LEU A 44 -1.66 -6.07 6.33
N SER A 45 -2.51 -5.80 7.33
CA SER A 45 -2.06 -5.52 8.70
C SER A 45 -1.38 -6.72 9.37
N MET A 46 -1.79 -7.96 9.06
CA MET A 46 -1.12 -9.16 9.54
C MET A 46 0.20 -9.42 8.83
N ILE A 47 0.26 -9.22 7.51
CA ILE A 47 1.49 -9.37 6.70
C ILE A 47 2.57 -8.39 7.16
N THR A 48 2.17 -7.23 7.64
CA THR A 48 3.08 -6.16 8.11
C THR A 48 3.36 -6.18 9.61
N ARG A 49 2.86 -7.17 10.36
CA ARG A 49 3.00 -7.27 11.82
C ARG A 49 2.36 -6.11 12.60
N LEU A 50 1.47 -5.34 11.96
CA LEU A 50 0.65 -4.33 12.66
C LEU A 50 -0.48 -4.96 13.49
N MET A 51 -0.86 -6.18 13.11
CA MET A 51 -1.88 -6.96 13.78
C MET A 51 -1.40 -8.39 13.97
N LYS A 52 -1.68 -8.96 15.15
CA LYS A 52 -1.38 -10.36 15.42
C LYS A 52 -2.34 -11.26 14.64
N ARG A 53 -1.79 -12.21 13.90
CA ARG A 53 -2.53 -13.30 13.26
C ARG A 53 -2.93 -14.36 14.29
N ASP A 54 -3.98 -15.11 14.01
CA ASP A 54 -4.39 -16.23 14.86
C ASP A 54 -3.77 -17.55 14.37
N ARG A 55 -3.60 -17.68 13.03
CA ARG A 55 -2.93 -18.84 12.40
C ARG A 55 -2.13 -18.39 11.19
N GLY A 56 -1.25 -19.28 10.73
CA GLY A 56 -0.44 -19.11 9.53
C GLY A 56 0.91 -18.47 9.79
N GLU A 57 1.68 -18.33 8.73
CA GLU A 57 3.05 -17.83 8.77
C GLU A 57 3.26 -16.78 7.67
N VAL A 58 4.14 -15.83 7.92
CA VAL A 58 4.58 -14.83 6.95
C VAL A 58 6.09 -14.81 6.90
N PHE A 59 6.65 -14.90 5.72
CA PHE A 59 8.09 -14.84 5.50
C PHE A 59 8.44 -13.61 4.66
N ILE A 60 9.41 -12.83 5.10
CA ILE A 60 10.00 -11.72 4.34
C ILE A 60 11.44 -12.13 4.02
N GLU A 61 11.75 -12.28 2.73
CA GLU A 61 13.07 -12.74 2.26
C GLU A 61 13.51 -14.07 2.90
N GLY A 62 12.57 -15.00 3.07
CA GLY A 62 12.81 -16.32 3.64
C GLY A 62 12.91 -16.35 5.16
N LYS A 63 12.89 -15.18 5.84
CA LYS A 63 12.92 -15.10 7.30
C LYS A 63 11.51 -14.88 7.83
N GLU A 64 11.08 -15.70 8.79
CA GLU A 64 9.77 -15.62 9.43
C GLU A 64 9.58 -14.26 10.13
N LEU A 65 8.39 -13.67 9.99
CA LEU A 65 8.06 -12.31 10.39
C LEU A 65 8.28 -12.02 11.89
N GLU A 66 7.94 -12.96 12.77
CA GLU A 66 8.09 -12.78 14.21
C GLU A 66 9.56 -12.88 14.66
N SER A 67 10.41 -13.52 13.84
CA SER A 67 11.86 -13.65 14.08
C SER A 67 12.64 -12.37 13.76
N TRP A 68 12.00 -11.39 13.10
CA TRP A 68 12.64 -10.11 12.83
C TRP A 68 12.72 -9.23 14.08
N ASP A 69 13.87 -8.64 14.33
CA ASP A 69 13.98 -7.50 15.23
C ASP A 69 13.10 -6.36 14.72
N LYS A 70 12.45 -5.62 15.63
CA LYS A 70 11.51 -4.54 15.24
C LYS A 70 12.17 -3.43 14.44
N LYS A 71 13.39 -3.03 14.83
CA LYS A 71 14.15 -1.96 14.15
C LYS A 71 14.60 -2.43 12.77
N GLU A 72 15.06 -3.67 12.65
CA GLU A 72 15.47 -4.25 11.37
C GLU A 72 14.27 -4.45 10.43
N LEU A 73 13.12 -4.89 10.95
CA LEU A 73 11.90 -4.99 10.15
C LEU A 73 11.47 -3.62 9.61
N SER A 74 11.52 -2.57 10.44
CA SER A 74 11.17 -1.21 10.01
C SER A 74 12.14 -0.59 9.00
N LYS A 75 13.31 -1.18 8.78
CA LYS A 75 14.19 -0.83 7.66
C LYS A 75 13.87 -1.62 6.38
N LYS A 76 13.07 -2.68 6.48
CA LYS A 76 12.67 -3.52 5.34
C LYS A 76 11.31 -3.14 4.79
N ILE A 77 10.35 -2.81 5.65
CA ILE A 77 8.98 -2.49 5.28
C ILE A 77 8.59 -1.09 5.77
N ALA A 78 7.92 -0.33 4.92
CA ALA A 78 7.24 0.91 5.28
C ALA A 78 5.73 0.74 5.08
N ILE A 79 4.94 1.37 5.95
CA ILE A 79 3.50 1.14 5.99
C ILE A 79 2.77 2.48 6.13
N LEU A 80 1.77 2.70 5.28
CA LEU A 80 0.78 3.76 5.44
C LEU A 80 -0.59 3.12 5.68
N LYS A 81 -1.20 3.42 6.83
CA LYS A 81 -2.55 2.99 7.15
C LYS A 81 -3.60 3.91 6.52
N GLN A 82 -4.82 3.41 6.37
CA GLN A 82 -5.98 4.14 5.89
C GLN A 82 -6.25 5.44 6.70
N SER A 83 -6.09 5.39 8.02
CA SER A 83 -6.24 6.55 8.90
C SER A 83 -4.96 6.83 9.67
N ASN A 84 -4.44 8.04 9.51
CA ASN A 84 -3.25 8.52 10.22
C ASN A 84 -3.61 9.78 11.00
N ASN A 85 -4.04 9.62 12.24
CA ASN A 85 -4.35 10.73 13.13
C ASN A 85 -3.12 11.08 13.97
N ILE A 86 -2.41 12.13 13.58
CA ILE A 86 -1.32 12.70 14.36
C ILE A 86 -1.90 13.95 15.07
N ASN A 87 -2.03 13.88 16.38
CA ASN A 87 -2.54 14.98 17.20
C ASN A 87 -1.45 15.98 17.62
N ILE A 88 -0.32 15.98 16.94
CA ILE A 88 0.80 16.89 17.19
C ILE A 88 0.88 17.84 16.00
N ARG A 89 1.10 19.12 16.28
CA ARG A 89 1.28 20.14 15.26
C ARG A 89 2.68 20.01 14.66
N LEU A 90 2.76 19.51 13.44
CA LEU A 90 4.00 19.23 12.72
C LEU A 90 3.96 19.92 11.36
N THR A 91 5.12 20.38 10.91
CA THR A 91 5.35 20.75 9.51
C THR A 91 5.45 19.50 8.62
N ILE A 92 5.33 19.68 7.30
CA ILE A 92 5.56 18.58 6.33
C ILE A 92 6.98 18.00 6.51
N ARG A 93 8.00 18.87 6.62
CA ARG A 93 9.40 18.45 6.78
C ARG A 93 9.59 17.63 8.06
N GLU A 94 8.98 18.02 9.16
CA GLU A 94 9.03 17.27 10.42
C GLU A 94 8.33 15.91 10.29
N LEU A 95 7.13 15.86 9.68
CA LEU A 95 6.43 14.60 9.43
C LEU A 95 7.29 13.65 8.58
N VAL A 96 7.83 14.14 7.46
CA VAL A 96 8.63 13.31 6.54
C VAL A 96 9.89 12.80 7.23
N SER A 97 10.46 13.59 8.13
CA SER A 97 11.62 13.21 8.94
C SER A 97 11.36 12.00 9.84
N PHE A 98 10.12 11.75 10.27
CA PHE A 98 9.78 10.54 11.03
C PHE A 98 10.01 9.25 10.24
N GLY A 99 9.98 9.28 8.92
CA GLY A 99 10.39 8.14 8.10
C GLY A 99 11.81 7.66 8.38
N ARG A 100 12.68 8.53 8.90
CA ARG A 100 14.08 8.18 9.21
C ARG A 100 14.30 7.61 10.62
N PHE A 101 13.28 7.54 11.48
CA PHE A 101 13.43 7.02 12.84
C PHE A 101 14.09 5.62 12.95
N PRO A 102 13.84 4.66 12.05
CA PRO A 102 14.54 3.38 12.09
C PRO A 102 16.07 3.46 11.97
N TYR A 103 16.58 4.56 11.42
CA TYR A 103 18.00 4.74 11.10
C TYR A 103 18.72 5.70 12.06
N CYS A 104 17.98 6.58 12.70
CA CYS A 104 18.53 7.57 13.62
C CYS A 104 17.95 7.38 15.04
N ASP A 105 18.76 7.58 16.07
CA ASP A 105 18.33 7.57 17.47
C ASP A 105 17.86 8.98 17.91
N GLY A 106 16.94 9.58 17.14
CA GLY A 106 16.37 10.91 17.39
C GLY A 106 17.19 12.08 16.82
N LYS A 107 18.36 11.84 16.21
CA LYS A 107 19.15 12.89 15.54
C LYS A 107 19.40 12.51 14.08
N LEU A 108 18.81 13.26 13.16
CA LEU A 108 19.03 13.09 11.73
C LEU A 108 20.49 13.38 11.37
N LYS A 109 21.10 12.48 10.62
CA LYS A 109 22.41 12.67 9.99
C LYS A 109 22.24 13.34 8.63
N LYS A 110 23.35 13.80 8.03
CA LYS A 110 23.32 14.41 6.68
C LYS A 110 22.68 13.49 5.62
N GLU A 111 22.94 12.20 5.72
CA GLU A 111 22.34 11.19 4.83
C GLU A 111 20.82 11.11 5.00
N ASP A 112 20.32 11.14 6.24
CA ASP A 112 18.87 11.12 6.53
C ASP A 112 18.18 12.35 5.97
N ILE A 113 18.81 13.53 6.08
CA ILE A 113 18.29 14.78 5.53
C ILE A 113 18.10 14.67 4.01
N ARG A 114 19.06 14.04 3.30
CA ARG A 114 18.93 13.81 1.85
C ARG A 114 17.70 12.97 1.50
N PHE A 115 17.44 11.87 2.22
CA PHE A 115 16.25 11.06 2.02
C PHE A 115 14.94 11.85 2.26
N VAL A 116 14.93 12.74 3.24
CA VAL A 116 13.80 13.61 3.53
C VAL A 116 13.57 14.60 2.38
N GLU A 117 14.61 15.25 1.90
CA GLU A 117 14.54 16.23 0.81
C GLU A 117 14.11 15.57 -0.51
N GLU A 118 14.72 14.44 -0.88
CA GLU A 118 14.34 13.65 -2.05
C GLU A 118 12.85 13.23 -2.00
N ALA A 119 12.36 12.79 -0.84
CA ALA A 119 10.97 12.39 -0.69
C ALA A 119 9.99 13.58 -0.80
N ILE A 120 10.35 14.74 -0.24
CA ILE A 120 9.57 15.98 -0.34
C ILE A 120 9.50 16.43 -1.81
N GLU A 121 10.62 16.41 -2.53
CA GLU A 121 10.69 16.75 -3.95
C GLU A 121 9.88 15.77 -4.81
N TYR A 122 10.02 14.47 -4.58
CA TYR A 122 9.24 13.42 -5.26
C TYR A 122 7.75 13.64 -5.18
N MET A 123 7.28 14.09 -4.01
CA MET A 123 5.87 14.36 -3.75
C MET A 123 5.44 15.79 -4.11
N ARG A 124 6.34 16.62 -4.70
CA ARG A 124 6.09 18.01 -5.08
C ARG A 124 5.57 18.85 -3.91
N LEU A 125 6.26 18.76 -2.77
CA LEU A 125 5.91 19.46 -1.54
C LEU A 125 6.94 20.54 -1.15
N THR A 126 7.97 20.76 -1.96
CA THR A 126 9.11 21.65 -1.65
C THR A 126 8.65 23.07 -1.29
N ASP A 127 7.72 23.64 -2.06
CA ASP A 127 7.25 25.03 -1.85
C ASP A 127 6.40 25.20 -0.57
N ILE A 128 5.92 24.11 0.01
CA ILE A 128 5.03 24.12 1.17
C ILE A 128 5.56 23.28 2.34
N GLN A 129 6.81 22.83 2.29
CA GLN A 129 7.37 21.90 3.27
C GLN A 129 7.38 22.42 4.73
N ASP A 130 7.36 23.72 4.91
CA ASP A 130 7.34 24.38 6.22
C ASP A 130 5.92 24.67 6.73
N LYS A 131 4.86 24.37 5.93
CA LYS A 131 3.48 24.45 6.38
C LYS A 131 3.15 23.35 7.37
N TYR A 132 2.28 23.67 8.32
CA TYR A 132 1.76 22.70 9.26
C TYR A 132 0.71 21.79 8.63
N LEU A 133 0.58 20.56 9.14
CA LEU A 133 -0.36 19.55 8.61
C LEU A 133 -1.82 19.97 8.69
N ASP A 134 -2.19 20.81 9.65
CA ASP A 134 -3.54 21.35 9.84
C ASP A 134 -3.89 22.45 8.82
N GLU A 135 -2.89 23.03 8.13
CA GLU A 135 -3.05 24.03 7.07
C GLU A 135 -3.19 23.41 5.67
N LEU A 136 -3.07 22.09 5.57
CA LEU A 136 -3.02 21.39 4.29
C LEU A 136 -4.41 20.93 3.82
N SER A 137 -4.63 20.97 2.49
CA SER A 137 -5.74 20.23 1.90
C SER A 137 -5.58 18.72 2.13
N GLY A 138 -6.68 17.95 2.04
CA GLY A 138 -6.63 16.49 2.19
C GLY A 138 -5.60 15.83 1.25
N GLY A 139 -5.52 16.29 0.00
CA GLY A 139 -4.56 15.78 -0.98
C GLY A 139 -3.10 16.15 -0.66
N GLN A 140 -2.84 17.37 -0.18
CA GLN A 140 -1.51 17.76 0.26
C GLN A 140 -1.07 16.95 1.47
N ARG A 141 -1.98 16.75 2.42
CA ARG A 141 -1.75 15.97 3.64
C ARG A 141 -1.45 14.50 3.30
N GLN A 142 -2.21 13.90 2.39
CA GLN A 142 -1.96 12.53 1.94
C GLN A 142 -0.60 12.39 1.26
N ARG A 143 -0.21 13.34 0.40
CA ARG A 143 1.13 13.37 -0.19
C ARG A 143 2.24 13.48 0.85
N ALA A 144 2.04 14.25 1.92
CA ALA A 144 3.02 14.38 3.01
C ALA A 144 3.20 13.04 3.76
N TYR A 145 2.13 12.30 4.03
CA TYR A 145 2.23 10.96 4.62
C TYR A 145 2.96 9.97 3.71
N ILE A 146 2.72 10.03 2.40
CA ILE A 146 3.44 9.16 1.47
C ILE A 146 4.91 9.57 1.34
N ALA A 147 5.22 10.87 1.38
CA ALA A 147 6.61 11.34 1.45
C ALA A 147 7.34 10.76 2.67
N MET A 148 6.69 10.70 3.84
CA MET A 148 7.25 10.06 5.04
C MET A 148 7.57 8.58 4.78
N VAL A 149 6.67 7.85 4.14
CA VAL A 149 6.89 6.43 3.78
C VAL A 149 8.05 6.29 2.78
N ILE A 150 8.14 7.15 1.77
CA ILE A 150 9.24 7.16 0.79
C ILE A 150 10.58 7.47 1.48
N ALA A 151 10.62 8.46 2.36
CA ALA A 151 11.82 8.85 3.11
C ALA A 151 12.38 7.72 3.97
N GLN A 152 11.55 6.76 4.39
CA GLN A 152 12.01 5.57 5.11
C GLN A 152 12.99 4.73 4.27
N GLY A 153 12.90 4.77 2.93
CA GLY A 153 13.88 4.17 2.02
C GLY A 153 13.83 2.64 1.95
N THR A 154 12.74 2.02 2.40
CA THR A 154 12.57 0.57 2.47
C THR A 154 12.44 -0.09 1.11
N GLU A 155 12.61 -1.42 1.07
CA GLU A 155 12.42 -2.24 -0.13
C GLU A 155 10.94 -2.52 -0.41
N TYR A 156 10.15 -2.70 0.65
CA TYR A 156 8.72 -3.00 0.57
C TYR A 156 7.89 -1.82 1.11
N ILE A 157 6.89 -1.40 0.35
CA ILE A 157 5.99 -0.30 0.69
C ILE A 157 4.56 -0.82 0.68
N PHE A 158 3.88 -0.73 1.82
CA PHE A 158 2.50 -1.13 2.00
C PHE A 158 1.62 0.11 2.18
N LEU A 159 0.62 0.28 1.33
CA LEU A 159 -0.29 1.41 1.38
C LEU A 159 -1.73 0.90 1.43
N ASP A 160 -2.43 1.24 2.50
CA ASP A 160 -3.83 0.90 2.68
C ASP A 160 -4.70 2.08 2.22
N GLU A 161 -5.37 1.93 1.08
CA GLU A 161 -6.23 2.92 0.43
C GLU A 161 -5.54 4.29 0.21
N PRO A 162 -4.40 4.34 -0.49
CA PRO A 162 -3.59 5.57 -0.61
C PRO A 162 -4.27 6.70 -1.38
N LEU A 163 -5.32 6.42 -2.14
CA LEU A 163 -6.03 7.40 -2.97
C LEU A 163 -7.23 8.05 -2.24
N ASN A 164 -7.54 7.63 -1.02
CA ASN A 164 -8.63 8.20 -0.26
C ASN A 164 -8.43 9.71 -0.02
N ASN A 165 -9.49 10.47 -0.18
CA ASN A 165 -9.52 11.94 -0.05
C ASN A 165 -8.67 12.69 -1.10
N LEU A 166 -8.28 12.03 -2.19
CA LEU A 166 -7.65 12.66 -3.34
C LEU A 166 -8.67 12.93 -4.44
N ASP A 167 -8.56 14.07 -5.10
CA ASP A 167 -9.23 14.30 -6.38
C ASP A 167 -8.58 13.46 -7.49
N MET A 168 -9.22 13.42 -8.64
CA MET A 168 -8.77 12.62 -9.80
C MET A 168 -7.33 12.95 -10.21
N ASN A 169 -6.99 14.25 -10.30
CA ASN A 169 -5.65 14.67 -10.72
C ASN A 169 -4.58 14.23 -9.71
N ASN A 170 -4.81 14.45 -8.42
CA ASN A 170 -3.90 14.02 -7.37
C ASN A 170 -3.77 12.49 -7.32
N SER A 171 -4.87 11.74 -7.53
CA SER A 171 -4.85 10.28 -7.61
C SER A 171 -3.96 9.77 -8.77
N VAL A 172 -4.12 10.32 -9.96
CA VAL A 172 -3.29 9.99 -11.13
C VAL A 172 -1.80 10.31 -10.86
N GLN A 173 -1.50 11.50 -10.32
CA GLN A 173 -0.12 11.87 -10.00
C GLN A 173 0.48 10.92 -8.96
N MET A 174 -0.30 10.53 -7.95
CA MET A 174 0.11 9.59 -6.92
C MET A 174 0.48 8.22 -7.52
N MET A 175 -0.39 7.67 -8.35
CA MET A 175 -0.14 6.36 -8.98
C MET A 175 1.07 6.41 -9.91
N LYS A 176 1.28 7.51 -10.64
CA LYS A 176 2.49 7.72 -11.44
C LYS A 176 3.75 7.74 -10.58
N VAL A 177 3.72 8.38 -9.42
CA VAL A 177 4.86 8.36 -8.47
C VAL A 177 5.13 6.95 -7.98
N LEU A 178 4.10 6.20 -7.55
CA LEU A 178 4.26 4.82 -7.10
C LEU A 178 4.80 3.92 -8.21
N ARG A 179 4.30 4.07 -9.45
CA ARG A 179 4.83 3.33 -10.60
C ARG A 179 6.31 3.62 -10.82
N LYS A 180 6.70 4.90 -10.79
CA LYS A 180 8.09 5.32 -10.94
C LYS A 180 9.00 4.78 -9.83
N LEU A 181 8.54 4.75 -8.58
CA LEU A 181 9.30 4.13 -7.48
C LEU A 181 9.53 2.63 -7.72
N CYS A 182 8.57 1.95 -8.32
CA CYS A 182 8.71 0.55 -8.68
C CYS A 182 9.67 0.37 -9.86
N ASP A 183 9.49 1.11 -10.96
CA ASP A 183 10.23 0.93 -12.20
C ASP A 183 11.68 1.41 -12.10
N ASP A 184 11.91 2.60 -11.54
CA ASP A 184 13.23 3.24 -11.50
C ASP A 184 14.07 2.77 -10.30
N LEU A 185 13.43 2.49 -9.15
CA LEU A 185 14.10 2.17 -7.90
C LEU A 185 13.91 0.71 -7.46
N GLY A 186 13.21 -0.11 -8.24
CA GLY A 186 12.97 -1.52 -7.95
C GLY A 186 12.16 -1.76 -6.66
N LYS A 187 11.39 -0.77 -6.19
CA LYS A 187 10.58 -0.91 -4.98
C LYS A 187 9.45 -1.91 -5.20
N THR A 188 9.14 -2.67 -4.18
CA THR A 188 7.99 -3.58 -4.15
C THR A 188 6.84 -2.86 -3.45
N ILE A 189 5.74 -2.65 -4.15
CA ILE A 189 4.63 -1.86 -3.65
C ILE A 189 3.39 -2.73 -3.52
N ILE A 190 2.76 -2.69 -2.35
CA ILE A 190 1.55 -3.43 -2.04
C ILE A 190 0.45 -2.42 -1.71
N LEU A 191 -0.64 -2.48 -2.45
CA LEU A 191 -1.77 -1.55 -2.36
C LEU A 191 -3.04 -2.28 -1.93
N VAL A 192 -3.82 -1.70 -1.04
CA VAL A 192 -5.25 -2.00 -0.95
C VAL A 192 -6.00 -0.95 -1.77
N MET A 193 -6.78 -1.39 -2.75
CA MET A 193 -7.44 -0.51 -3.72
C MET A 193 -8.95 -0.78 -3.76
N HIS A 194 -9.73 0.30 -3.97
CA HIS A 194 -11.15 0.20 -4.26
C HIS A 194 -11.44 0.46 -5.74
N ASP A 195 -10.67 1.32 -6.38
CA ASP A 195 -10.83 1.67 -7.78
C ASP A 195 -10.20 0.61 -8.69
N ILE A 196 -11.05 -0.06 -9.47
CA ILE A 196 -10.65 -1.15 -10.37
C ILE A 196 -9.83 -0.59 -11.54
N ASN A 197 -10.16 0.60 -12.04
CA ASN A 197 -9.47 1.19 -13.19
C ASN A 197 -8.07 1.66 -12.83
N PHE A 198 -7.86 2.30 -11.66
CA PHE A 198 -6.51 2.55 -11.18
C PHE A 198 -5.73 1.26 -10.94
N THR A 199 -6.37 0.22 -10.41
CA THR A 199 -5.74 -1.09 -10.22
C THR A 199 -5.30 -1.68 -11.57
N SER A 200 -6.17 -1.65 -12.56
CA SER A 200 -5.90 -2.14 -13.91
C SER A 200 -4.71 -1.43 -14.58
N CYS A 201 -4.69 -0.09 -14.50
CA CYS A 201 -3.68 0.70 -15.21
C CYS A 201 -2.30 0.70 -14.55
N TYR A 202 -2.20 0.44 -13.25
CA TYR A 202 -0.95 0.64 -12.51
C TYR A 202 -0.38 -0.60 -11.83
N SER A 203 -1.15 -1.69 -11.70
CA SER A 203 -0.66 -2.91 -11.04
C SER A 203 0.01 -3.87 -12.02
N ASP A 204 0.94 -4.67 -11.52
CA ASP A 204 1.50 -5.82 -12.24
C ASP A 204 0.76 -7.11 -11.87
N TYR A 205 0.26 -7.20 -10.63
CA TYR A 205 -0.39 -8.39 -10.09
C TYR A 205 -1.57 -7.99 -9.19
N ILE A 206 -2.63 -8.75 -9.21
CA ILE A 206 -3.85 -8.47 -8.47
C ILE A 206 -4.23 -9.69 -7.64
N ILE A 207 -4.58 -9.46 -6.38
CA ILE A 207 -5.10 -10.44 -5.45
C ILE A 207 -6.52 -10.03 -5.07
N CYS A 208 -7.50 -10.87 -5.44
CA CYS A 208 -8.91 -10.63 -5.19
C CYS A 208 -9.35 -11.34 -3.92
N LEU A 209 -9.77 -10.59 -2.91
CA LEU A 209 -10.36 -11.14 -1.71
C LEU A 209 -11.88 -11.01 -1.75
N LYS A 210 -12.57 -12.10 -1.34
CA LYS A 210 -14.01 -12.14 -1.12
C LYS A 210 -14.30 -13.01 0.09
N ASN A 211 -15.09 -12.49 1.03
CA ASN A 211 -15.48 -13.24 2.26
C ASN A 211 -14.28 -13.83 3.04
N GLY A 212 -13.17 -13.10 3.09
CA GLY A 212 -11.98 -13.49 3.85
C GLY A 212 -11.07 -14.50 3.18
N VAL A 213 -11.35 -14.93 1.96
CA VAL A 213 -10.51 -15.87 1.19
C VAL A 213 -10.02 -15.22 -0.10
N ILE A 214 -8.95 -15.78 -0.68
CA ILE A 214 -8.55 -15.43 -2.05
C ILE A 214 -9.53 -16.06 -3.02
N ALA A 215 -10.31 -15.22 -3.71
CA ALA A 215 -11.23 -15.68 -4.74
C ALA A 215 -10.50 -15.95 -6.06
N LYS A 216 -9.52 -15.13 -6.39
CA LYS A 216 -8.65 -15.28 -7.56
C LYS A 216 -7.39 -14.41 -7.40
N GLU A 217 -6.29 -14.81 -7.99
CA GLU A 217 -5.08 -13.99 -8.11
C GLU A 217 -4.43 -14.19 -9.49
N GLY A 218 -3.72 -13.18 -9.98
CA GLY A 218 -3.07 -13.23 -11.28
C GLY A 218 -2.58 -11.87 -11.77
N THR A 219 -2.15 -11.83 -13.02
CA THR A 219 -1.84 -10.60 -13.74
C THR A 219 -3.10 -9.77 -13.99
N VAL A 220 -2.92 -8.50 -14.39
CA VAL A 220 -4.05 -7.64 -14.79
C VAL A 220 -4.91 -8.33 -15.85
N ASP A 221 -4.29 -8.97 -16.84
CA ASP A 221 -5.01 -9.63 -17.93
C ASP A 221 -5.86 -10.81 -17.49
N GLU A 222 -5.41 -11.54 -16.48
CA GLU A 222 -6.12 -12.70 -15.93
C GLU A 222 -7.28 -12.29 -15.00
N ILE A 223 -7.18 -11.12 -14.37
CA ILE A 223 -8.14 -10.67 -13.37
C ILE A 223 -9.16 -9.67 -13.94
N ILE A 224 -8.71 -8.69 -14.73
CA ILE A 224 -9.60 -7.64 -15.25
C ILE A 224 -10.32 -8.15 -16.49
N ASN A 225 -11.38 -8.91 -16.23
CA ASN A 225 -12.34 -9.39 -17.22
C ASN A 225 -13.74 -9.49 -16.60
N LYS A 226 -14.75 -9.51 -17.45
CA LYS A 226 -16.16 -9.48 -17.05
C LYS A 226 -16.49 -10.56 -16.02
N GLU A 227 -16.21 -11.82 -16.34
CA GLU A 227 -16.58 -12.97 -15.52
C GLU A 227 -15.96 -12.89 -14.10
N THR A 228 -14.68 -12.56 -14.02
CA THR A 228 -13.97 -12.45 -12.74
C THR A 228 -14.53 -11.31 -11.88
N LEU A 229 -14.75 -10.12 -12.48
CA LEU A 229 -15.25 -8.96 -11.74
C LEU A 229 -16.69 -9.15 -11.28
N GLU A 230 -17.56 -9.71 -12.13
CA GLU A 230 -18.95 -10.05 -11.76
C GLU A 230 -19.01 -11.04 -10.60
N ASN A 231 -18.14 -12.06 -10.62
CA ASN A 231 -18.09 -13.04 -9.52
C ASN A 231 -17.60 -12.41 -8.20
N ILE A 232 -16.65 -11.46 -8.26
CA ILE A 232 -16.09 -10.82 -7.07
C ILE A 232 -17.06 -9.80 -6.47
N TYR A 233 -17.63 -8.92 -7.30
CA TYR A 233 -18.41 -7.77 -6.85
C TYR A 233 -19.93 -7.98 -6.91
N GLU A 234 -20.42 -9.07 -7.52
CA GLU A 234 -21.83 -9.43 -7.63
C GLU A 234 -22.68 -8.36 -8.34
N MET A 235 -22.13 -7.76 -9.39
CA MET A 235 -22.76 -6.74 -10.21
C MET A 235 -22.29 -6.88 -11.66
N ASP A 236 -23.04 -6.32 -12.60
CA ASP A 236 -22.71 -6.37 -14.02
C ASP A 236 -21.48 -5.52 -14.35
N PHE A 237 -20.58 -6.07 -15.15
CA PHE A 237 -19.39 -5.40 -15.66
C PHE A 237 -19.29 -5.48 -17.18
N LYS A 238 -18.84 -4.39 -17.78
CA LYS A 238 -18.30 -4.39 -19.15
C LYS A 238 -16.82 -4.01 -19.06
N VAL A 239 -15.95 -4.74 -19.75
CA VAL A 239 -14.51 -4.46 -19.82
C VAL A 239 -14.16 -4.14 -21.25
N GLU A 240 -13.56 -2.99 -21.48
CA GLU A 240 -13.07 -2.52 -22.78
C GLU A 240 -11.56 -2.30 -22.69
N GLU A 241 -10.86 -2.48 -23.81
CA GLU A 241 -9.45 -2.17 -23.91
C GLU A 241 -9.29 -0.80 -24.59
N ILE A 242 -8.64 0.14 -23.93
CA ILE A 242 -8.40 1.50 -24.40
C ILE A 242 -6.91 1.81 -24.21
N ASP A 243 -6.20 2.10 -25.29
CA ASP A 243 -4.77 2.40 -25.29
C ASP A 243 -3.92 1.37 -24.51
N GLY A 244 -4.24 0.09 -24.67
CA GLY A 244 -3.55 -1.02 -24.01
C GLY A 244 -3.89 -1.21 -22.52
N ASN A 245 -4.88 -0.47 -22.00
CA ASN A 245 -5.37 -0.63 -20.64
C ASN A 245 -6.79 -1.20 -20.63
N LYS A 246 -7.07 -2.14 -19.75
CA LYS A 246 -8.42 -2.66 -19.53
C LYS A 246 -9.21 -1.73 -18.63
N ILE A 247 -10.28 -1.17 -19.13
CA ILE A 247 -11.16 -0.24 -18.42
C ILE A 247 -12.46 -0.94 -18.09
N SER A 248 -12.80 -0.96 -16.82
CA SER A 248 -14.03 -1.55 -16.30
C SER A 248 -15.14 -0.50 -16.24
N ILE A 249 -16.30 -0.82 -16.81
CA ILE A 249 -17.48 0.01 -16.85
C ILE A 249 -18.55 -0.70 -16.03
N TYR A 250 -19.07 -0.01 -15.01
CA TYR A 250 -20.06 -0.55 -14.05
C TYR A 250 -20.98 0.57 -13.56
N PHE A 251 -22.26 0.54 -14.01
CA PHE A 251 -23.33 1.45 -13.61
C PHE A 251 -24.71 0.92 -13.98
#